data_090809a4a3af0a33537e342034a743ec
#
_entry.id   090809a4a3af0a33537e342034a743ec
#
_cell.length_a   1.000
_cell.length_b   1.000
_cell.length_c   1.000
_cell.angle_alpha   90.00
_cell.angle_beta   90.00
_cell.angle_gamma   90.00
#
_symmetry.space_group_name_H-M   'P 1'
#
loop_
_entity.id
_entity.type
_entity.pdbx_description
1 polymer ?
#
loop_
_entity_poly.entity_id
_entity_poly.type
_entity_poly.pdbx_seq_one_letter_code
_entity_poly.pdbx_strand_id
1 'polypeptide(L)'
;MANALSIHPQVDRGVKPAAANFAGGTLYCKCSEKKVAVSIKGQSAHNHVCGCTKCWKPAGALFSQVAAVSRDNLSVTAHPEKLKVVDAGATIKRYACAECGVHLYGRIDNANHPLFGFDFIHTELSPDAGWAPAGFAGFVSSIIESGADPARMDAVRARLRELGLEPFDCLSPPLMDFIATNVAKAARVPRRESA
;
A
#
# COMPACT_ATOMS: atom_id res chain seq x y z
N MET A 1 -2.95 -23.16 -22.00
CA MET A 1 -3.18 -22.92 -20.57
C MET A 1 -3.56 -21.46 -20.44
N ALA A 2 -4.76 -21.13 -19.94
CA ALA A 2 -5.15 -19.75 -19.70
C ALA A 2 -4.12 -19.14 -18.74
N ASN A 3 -3.53 -18.00 -19.10
CA ASN A 3 -2.62 -17.27 -18.21
C ASN A 3 -3.38 -16.98 -16.92
N ALA A 4 -2.90 -17.53 -15.80
CA ALA A 4 -3.49 -17.27 -14.50
C ALA A 4 -3.54 -15.76 -14.27
N LEU A 5 -4.66 -15.27 -13.75
CA LEU A 5 -4.86 -13.85 -13.48
C LEU A 5 -3.87 -13.39 -12.39
N SER A 6 -2.92 -12.53 -12.76
CA SER A 6 -1.95 -11.98 -11.81
C SER A 6 -2.60 -10.87 -10.99
N ILE A 7 -2.75 -11.09 -9.69
CA ILE A 7 -3.14 -10.06 -8.73
C ILE A 7 -1.95 -9.14 -8.46
N HIS A 8 -0.87 -9.73 -7.92
CA HIS A 8 0.39 -9.06 -7.67
C HIS A 8 1.50 -10.11 -7.45
N PRO A 9 2.72 -9.94 -7.98
CA PRO A 9 3.79 -10.94 -7.91
C PRO A 9 4.12 -11.43 -6.49
N GLN A 10 3.94 -10.60 -5.47
CA GLN A 10 4.20 -10.98 -4.07
C GLN A 10 3.14 -11.90 -3.47
N VAL A 11 1.92 -11.92 -4.00
CA VAL A 11 0.81 -12.70 -3.45
C VAL A 11 0.30 -13.81 -4.38
N ASP A 12 0.65 -13.80 -5.66
CA ASP A 12 0.15 -14.76 -6.65
C ASP A 12 0.46 -16.23 -6.30
N ARG A 13 1.52 -16.46 -5.52
CA ARG A 13 1.94 -17.79 -5.02
C ARG A 13 1.54 -18.03 -3.56
N GLY A 14 0.60 -17.24 -3.05
CA GLY A 14 0.17 -17.24 -1.66
C GLY A 14 0.82 -16.12 -0.84
N VAL A 15 0.09 -15.65 0.17
CA VAL A 15 0.55 -14.61 1.10
C VAL A 15 1.58 -15.21 2.06
N LYS A 16 2.76 -14.60 2.15
CA LYS A 16 3.82 -15.05 3.05
C LYS A 16 3.59 -14.54 4.47
N PRO A 17 3.84 -15.33 5.52
CA PRO A 17 3.70 -14.88 6.90
C PRO A 17 4.74 -13.83 7.27
N ALA A 18 4.43 -13.02 8.29
CA ALA A 18 5.40 -12.13 8.90
C ALA A 18 6.52 -12.91 9.60
N ALA A 19 7.72 -12.35 9.63
CA ALA A 19 8.76 -12.86 10.51
C ALA A 19 8.52 -12.36 11.95
N ALA A 20 8.75 -13.23 12.94
CA ALA A 20 8.79 -12.82 14.32
C ALA A 20 9.95 -11.83 14.52
N ASN A 21 9.72 -10.76 15.28
CA ASN A 21 10.73 -9.73 15.59
C ASN A 21 11.34 -9.05 14.35
N PHE A 22 10.55 -8.85 13.29
CA PHE A 22 11.03 -8.15 12.10
C PHE A 22 11.45 -6.72 12.45
N ALA A 23 12.73 -6.42 12.27
CA ALA A 23 13.33 -5.14 12.65
C ALA A 23 13.09 -4.01 11.62
N GLY A 24 12.47 -4.33 10.50
CA GLY A 24 12.32 -3.44 9.35
C GLY A 24 13.20 -3.84 8.18
N GLY A 25 13.25 -3.01 7.16
CA GLY A 25 14.02 -3.29 5.95
C GLY A 25 14.25 -2.04 5.12
N THR A 26 14.84 -2.20 3.95
CA THR A 26 15.11 -1.10 3.03
C THR A 26 14.41 -1.30 1.70
N LEU A 27 13.68 -0.29 1.26
CA LEU A 27 13.06 -0.23 -0.06
C LEU A 27 14.04 0.37 -1.05
N TYR A 28 14.08 -0.17 -2.26
CA TYR A 28 14.92 0.32 -3.34
C TYR A 28 14.10 0.64 -4.58
N CYS A 29 14.43 1.73 -5.27
CA CYS A 29 13.91 1.95 -6.62
C CYS A 29 14.50 0.91 -7.60
N LYS A 30 13.94 0.84 -8.82
CA LYS A 30 14.32 -0.16 -9.84
C LYS A 30 15.43 0.28 -10.79
N CYS A 31 16.12 1.39 -10.52
CA CYS A 31 17.31 1.76 -11.28
C CYS A 31 18.40 0.70 -11.16
N SER A 32 19.24 0.52 -12.19
CA SER A 32 20.39 -0.38 -12.15
C SER A 32 21.45 0.11 -11.16
N GLU A 33 21.71 1.43 -11.19
CA GLU A 33 22.72 2.10 -10.37
C GLU A 33 22.10 3.25 -9.58
N LYS A 34 22.83 3.74 -8.57
CA LYS A 34 22.43 4.90 -7.75
C LYS A 34 20.96 4.82 -7.34
N LYS A 35 20.58 3.69 -6.76
CA LYS A 35 19.21 3.44 -6.33
C LYS A 35 18.82 4.38 -5.19
N VAL A 36 17.62 4.97 -5.29
CA VAL A 36 16.99 5.56 -4.11
C VAL A 36 16.80 4.46 -3.09
N ALA A 37 17.22 4.70 -1.85
CA ALA A 37 17.02 3.79 -0.73
C ALA A 37 16.20 4.48 0.37
N VAL A 38 15.18 3.77 0.86
CA VAL A 38 14.31 4.22 1.95
C VAL A 38 14.32 3.16 3.04
N SER A 39 14.93 3.48 4.17
CA SER A 39 15.00 2.58 5.33
C SER A 39 13.74 2.72 6.18
N ILE A 40 13.20 1.60 6.60
CA ILE A 40 12.06 1.49 7.49
C ILE A 40 12.49 0.75 8.75
N LYS A 41 12.19 1.31 9.92
CA LYS A 41 12.41 0.65 11.22
C LYS A 41 11.12 -0.04 11.68
N GLY A 42 11.24 -1.29 12.11
CA GLY A 42 10.12 -2.06 12.65
C GLY A 42 9.14 -2.58 11.59
N GLN A 43 8.05 -3.15 12.07
CA GLN A 43 7.06 -3.83 11.22
C GLN A 43 6.10 -2.84 10.55
N SER A 44 5.62 -3.20 9.36
CA SER A 44 4.51 -2.52 8.69
C SER A 44 3.15 -2.94 9.26
N ALA A 45 2.15 -2.09 9.06
CA ALA A 45 0.77 -2.35 9.44
C ALA A 45 -0.17 -2.21 8.24
N HIS A 46 -1.38 -2.76 8.34
CA HIS A 46 -2.45 -2.61 7.36
C HIS A 46 -2.02 -2.94 5.92
N ASN A 47 -1.09 -3.90 5.76
CA ASN A 47 -0.65 -4.32 4.44
C ASN A 47 -1.82 -4.93 3.66
N HIS A 48 -1.99 -4.53 2.41
CA HIS A 48 -3.08 -4.97 1.54
C HIS A 48 -2.70 -4.85 0.06
N VAL A 49 -3.43 -5.52 -0.80
CA VAL A 49 -3.38 -5.24 -2.24
C VAL A 49 -4.41 -4.16 -2.58
N CYS A 50 -4.00 -3.15 -3.36
CA CYS A 50 -4.80 -1.96 -3.66
C CYS A 50 -5.05 -1.81 -5.15
N GLY A 51 -6.34 -1.78 -5.54
CA GLY A 51 -6.77 -1.60 -6.93
C GLY A 51 -6.80 -0.14 -7.40
N CYS A 52 -6.65 0.85 -6.50
CA CYS A 52 -6.85 2.25 -6.86
C CYS A 52 -5.92 2.72 -8.00
N THR A 53 -6.36 3.72 -8.77
CA THR A 53 -5.63 4.24 -9.94
C THR A 53 -4.38 5.04 -9.57
N LYS A 54 -4.24 5.46 -8.31
CA LYS A 54 -3.15 6.32 -7.84
C LYS A 54 -1.93 5.56 -7.33
N CYS A 55 -2.08 4.29 -6.95
CA CYS A 55 -0.97 3.47 -6.47
C CYS A 55 -0.15 2.91 -7.63
N TRP A 56 1.17 2.95 -7.49
CA TRP A 56 2.06 2.31 -8.45
C TRP A 56 1.85 0.79 -8.44
N LYS A 57 1.85 0.20 -9.63
CA LYS A 57 1.70 -1.24 -9.82
C LYS A 57 2.89 -1.80 -10.60
N PRO A 58 3.41 -2.98 -10.24
CA PRO A 58 4.38 -3.67 -11.10
C PRO A 58 3.79 -3.98 -12.48
N ALA A 59 4.64 -4.09 -13.50
CA ALA A 59 4.19 -4.43 -14.84
C ALA A 59 3.40 -5.76 -14.83
N GLY A 60 2.21 -5.75 -15.43
CA GLY A 60 1.32 -6.90 -15.53
C GLY A 60 0.49 -7.19 -14.28
N ALA A 61 0.68 -6.49 -13.16
CA ALA A 61 -0.14 -6.65 -11.97
C ALA A 61 -1.43 -5.81 -12.07
N LEU A 62 -2.55 -6.37 -11.58
CA LEU A 62 -3.82 -5.65 -11.46
C LEU A 62 -3.85 -4.73 -10.23
N PHE A 63 -3.11 -5.09 -9.20
CA PHE A 63 -3.08 -4.39 -7.92
C PHE A 63 -1.65 -3.93 -7.59
N SER A 64 -1.53 -2.91 -6.75
CA SER A 64 -0.30 -2.61 -6.00
C SER A 64 -0.33 -3.33 -4.66
N GLN A 65 0.80 -3.42 -3.97
CA GLN A 65 0.84 -3.82 -2.57
C GLN A 65 1.20 -2.59 -1.73
N VAL A 66 0.40 -2.27 -0.71
CA VAL A 66 0.55 -1.06 0.10
C VAL A 66 0.47 -1.43 1.57
N ALA A 67 1.42 -0.93 2.35
CA ALA A 67 1.44 -1.05 3.80
C ALA A 67 1.65 0.32 4.45
N ALA A 68 1.21 0.49 5.69
CA ALA A 68 1.43 1.69 6.48
C ALA A 68 2.61 1.49 7.44
N VAL A 69 3.39 2.56 7.66
CA VAL A 69 4.43 2.62 8.68
C VAL A 69 4.33 3.97 9.41
N SER A 70 4.80 4.04 10.65
CA SER A 70 4.96 5.35 11.29
C SER A 70 5.94 6.21 10.48
N ARG A 71 5.61 7.48 10.29
CA ARG A 71 6.48 8.45 9.63
C ARG A 71 7.86 8.54 10.29
N ASP A 72 7.92 8.42 11.62
CA ASP A 72 9.16 8.49 12.38
C ASP A 72 10.09 7.28 12.15
N ASN A 73 9.54 6.21 11.59
CA ASN A 73 10.27 5.00 11.25
C ASN A 73 10.82 4.99 9.82
N LEU A 74 10.49 6.00 9.00
CA LEU A 74 10.91 6.09 7.60
C LEU A 74 12.01 7.14 7.41
N SER A 75 13.10 6.74 6.76
CA SER A 75 14.22 7.63 6.42
C SER A 75 14.72 7.37 5.00
N VAL A 76 14.89 8.41 4.20
CA VAL A 76 15.57 8.31 2.90
C VAL A 76 17.07 8.28 3.15
N THR A 77 17.74 7.18 2.79
CA THR A 77 19.15 6.92 3.14
C THR A 77 20.11 7.04 1.97
N ALA A 78 19.59 6.99 0.72
CA ALA A 78 20.42 7.19 -0.47
C ALA A 78 19.61 7.88 -1.58
N HIS A 79 20.28 8.72 -2.34
CA HIS A 79 19.80 9.43 -3.54
C HIS A 79 18.46 10.15 -3.39
N PRO A 80 18.27 10.97 -2.31
CA PRO A 80 17.05 11.76 -2.11
C PRO A 80 16.78 12.74 -3.25
N GLU A 81 17.79 13.21 -3.95
CA GLU A 81 17.70 14.11 -5.10
C GLU A 81 16.94 13.52 -6.29
N LYS A 82 16.82 12.19 -6.36
CA LYS A 82 16.05 11.49 -7.39
C LYS A 82 14.56 11.36 -7.05
N LEU A 83 14.14 11.72 -5.84
CA LEU A 83 12.74 11.67 -5.47
C LEU A 83 11.98 12.90 -5.97
N LYS A 84 10.84 12.67 -6.57
CA LYS A 84 9.87 13.71 -6.96
C LYS A 84 8.48 13.36 -6.44
N VAL A 85 7.69 14.39 -6.15
CA VAL A 85 6.25 14.23 -5.88
C VAL A 85 5.52 14.08 -7.21
N VAL A 86 4.74 13.00 -7.34
CA VAL A 86 4.01 12.68 -8.59
C VAL A 86 2.87 13.67 -8.82
N ASP A 87 2.11 14.00 -7.76
CA ASP A 87 0.99 14.92 -7.78
C ASP A 87 0.99 15.75 -6.49
N ALA A 88 1.37 17.00 -6.59
CA ALA A 88 1.46 17.92 -5.45
C ALA A 88 0.08 18.29 -4.87
N GLY A 89 -0.99 18.18 -5.66
CA GLY A 89 -2.36 18.45 -5.23
C GLY A 89 -3.04 17.25 -4.56
N ALA A 90 -2.44 16.05 -4.62
CA ALA A 90 -3.02 14.86 -4.03
C ALA A 90 -2.94 14.88 -2.49
N THR A 91 -3.99 14.39 -1.83
CA THR A 91 -4.01 14.20 -0.37
C THR A 91 -2.86 13.34 0.11
N ILE A 92 -2.55 12.24 -0.59
CA ILE A 92 -1.37 11.42 -0.35
C ILE A 92 -0.34 11.78 -1.42
N LYS A 93 0.67 12.56 -1.07
CA LYS A 93 1.80 12.89 -1.93
C LYS A 93 2.70 11.67 -2.10
N ARG A 94 2.76 11.15 -3.32
CA ARG A 94 3.56 9.98 -3.64
C ARG A 94 4.94 10.40 -4.11
N TYR A 95 5.97 9.90 -3.44
CA TYR A 95 7.38 10.15 -3.73
C TYR A 95 7.91 9.04 -4.63
N ALA A 96 8.16 9.37 -5.87
CA ALA A 96 8.62 8.45 -6.91
C ALA A 96 10.05 8.76 -7.31
N CYS A 97 10.79 7.73 -7.72
CA CYS A 97 12.07 7.92 -8.39
C CYS A 97 11.85 8.58 -9.76
N ALA A 98 12.50 9.71 -10.01
CA ALA A 98 12.37 10.48 -11.27
C ALA A 98 12.83 9.70 -12.52
N GLU A 99 13.77 8.74 -12.34
CA GLU A 99 14.33 7.96 -13.46
C GLU A 99 13.48 6.73 -13.80
N CYS A 100 13.14 5.89 -12.80
CA CYS A 100 12.43 4.64 -13.06
C CYS A 100 10.92 4.69 -12.78
N GLY A 101 10.40 5.81 -12.25
CA GLY A 101 8.98 6.03 -12.00
C GLY A 101 8.38 5.25 -10.83
N VAL A 102 9.15 4.41 -10.13
CA VAL A 102 8.67 3.61 -9.01
C VAL A 102 8.35 4.50 -7.81
N HIS A 103 7.17 4.34 -7.23
CA HIS A 103 6.82 5.03 -5.99
C HIS A 103 7.47 4.34 -4.80
N LEU A 104 8.27 5.07 -4.00
CA LEU A 104 8.92 4.52 -2.81
C LEU A 104 8.01 4.62 -1.59
N TYR A 105 7.36 5.77 -1.41
CA TYR A 105 6.40 5.97 -0.33
C TYR A 105 5.39 7.07 -0.66
N GLY A 106 4.29 7.09 0.09
CA GLY A 106 3.27 8.13 0.08
C GLY A 106 3.18 8.80 1.44
N ARG A 107 2.95 10.12 1.49
CA ARG A 107 2.88 10.90 2.73
C ARG A 107 1.71 11.87 2.72
N ILE A 108 1.10 12.08 3.88
CA ILE A 108 0.04 13.07 4.08
C ILE A 108 0.60 14.22 4.92
N ASP A 109 0.60 15.43 4.36
CA ASP A 109 1.15 16.62 5.05
C ASP A 109 0.11 17.33 5.90
N ASN A 110 -1.19 17.15 5.62
CA ASN A 110 -2.26 17.77 6.38
C ASN A 110 -2.38 17.15 7.78
N ALA A 111 -1.99 17.92 8.81
CA ALA A 111 -2.02 17.47 10.20
C ALA A 111 -3.44 17.13 10.72
N ASN A 112 -4.49 17.63 10.08
CA ASN A 112 -5.88 17.31 10.44
C ASN A 112 -6.41 16.03 9.75
N HIS A 113 -5.61 15.39 8.90
CA HIS A 113 -6.03 14.17 8.23
C HIS A 113 -5.97 12.97 9.19
N PRO A 114 -6.97 12.05 9.19
CA PRO A 114 -7.05 10.93 10.15
C PRO A 114 -5.89 9.95 10.08
N LEU A 115 -5.14 9.94 8.96
CA LEU A 115 -3.94 9.13 8.77
C LEU A 115 -2.64 9.95 8.79
N PHE A 116 -2.69 11.18 9.32
CA PHE A 116 -1.46 11.96 9.53
C PHE A 116 -0.52 11.22 10.49
N GLY A 117 0.78 11.27 10.22
CA GLY A 117 1.78 10.53 10.99
C GLY A 117 2.11 9.14 10.44
N PHE A 118 1.38 8.69 9.40
CA PHE A 118 1.72 7.49 8.65
C PHE A 118 2.30 7.83 7.27
N ASP A 119 3.25 7.01 6.85
CA ASP A 119 3.69 6.90 5.46
C ASP A 119 3.22 5.55 4.88
N PHE A 120 2.93 5.54 3.57
CA PHE A 120 2.43 4.38 2.85
C PHE A 120 3.53 3.85 1.94
N ILE A 121 3.92 2.61 2.10
CA ILE A 121 5.08 2.01 1.43
C ILE A 121 4.68 0.84 0.55
N HIS A 122 5.54 0.51 -0.40
CA HIS A 122 5.44 -0.66 -1.27
C HIS A 122 6.46 -1.70 -0.83
N THR A 123 6.04 -2.68 -0.01
CA THR A 123 6.94 -3.68 0.60
C THR A 123 7.63 -4.58 -0.42
N GLU A 124 7.08 -4.72 -1.62
CA GLU A 124 7.68 -5.45 -2.74
C GLU A 124 8.98 -4.84 -3.27
N LEU A 125 9.28 -3.61 -2.90
CA LEU A 125 10.54 -2.94 -3.26
C LEU A 125 11.69 -3.27 -2.31
N SER A 126 11.43 -4.03 -1.25
CA SER A 126 12.44 -4.51 -0.31
C SER A 126 12.91 -5.92 -0.67
N PRO A 127 14.21 -6.21 -0.66
CA PRO A 127 14.73 -7.57 -0.69
C PRO A 127 14.51 -8.29 0.64
N ASP A 128 14.22 -7.56 1.72
CA ASP A 128 14.09 -8.11 3.06
C ASP A 128 12.75 -8.86 3.19
N ALA A 129 12.80 -10.07 3.75
CA ALA A 129 11.63 -10.89 4.02
C ALA A 129 11.14 -10.68 5.45
N GLY A 130 9.83 -10.83 5.67
CA GLY A 130 9.26 -10.77 7.02
C GLY A 130 8.32 -9.61 7.29
N TRP A 131 8.02 -8.79 6.28
CA TRP A 131 6.97 -7.77 6.34
C TRP A 131 5.62 -8.37 6.74
N ALA A 132 4.77 -7.58 7.38
CA ALA A 132 3.39 -8.00 7.67
C ALA A 132 2.69 -8.48 6.39
N PRO A 133 1.95 -9.60 6.43
CA PRO A 133 1.26 -10.13 5.26
C PRO A 133 0.18 -9.16 4.77
N ALA A 134 -0.13 -9.21 3.47
CA ALA A 134 -1.34 -8.58 2.96
C ALA A 134 -2.56 -9.27 3.59
N GLY A 135 -3.46 -8.48 4.19
CA GLY A 135 -4.62 -9.00 4.93
C GLY A 135 -5.95 -8.88 4.18
N PHE A 136 -6.01 -8.08 3.10
CA PHE A 136 -7.23 -7.87 2.31
C PHE A 136 -6.90 -7.27 0.95
N ALA A 137 -7.92 -7.13 0.09
CA ALA A 137 -7.86 -6.36 -1.15
C ALA A 137 -8.79 -5.15 -1.06
N GLY A 138 -8.24 -3.94 -1.27
CA GLY A 138 -9.02 -2.70 -1.25
C GLY A 138 -9.19 -2.09 -2.65
N PHE A 139 -10.25 -1.31 -2.83
CA PHE A 139 -10.56 -0.59 -4.08
C PHE A 139 -10.60 -1.52 -5.29
N VAL A 140 -11.24 -2.68 -5.12
CA VAL A 140 -11.19 -3.77 -6.12
C VAL A 140 -11.82 -3.35 -7.44
N SER A 141 -12.97 -2.68 -7.43
CA SER A 141 -13.62 -2.20 -8.66
C SER A 141 -12.80 -1.13 -9.39
N SER A 142 -11.92 -0.40 -8.72
CA SER A 142 -11.13 0.66 -9.35
C SER A 142 -10.10 0.15 -10.37
N ILE A 143 -9.81 -1.16 -10.42
CA ILE A 143 -8.97 -1.71 -11.50
C ILE A 143 -9.60 -1.55 -12.88
N ILE A 144 -10.94 -1.46 -12.97
CA ILE A 144 -11.67 -1.18 -14.22
C ILE A 144 -11.27 0.18 -14.77
N GLU A 145 -11.13 1.19 -13.91
CA GLU A 145 -10.65 2.52 -14.29
C GLU A 145 -9.21 2.50 -14.85
N SER A 146 -8.45 1.44 -14.51
CA SER A 146 -7.10 1.18 -15.03
C SER A 146 -7.08 0.25 -16.25
N GLY A 147 -8.25 -0.07 -16.83
CA GLY A 147 -8.40 -0.84 -18.07
C GLY A 147 -8.63 -2.35 -17.87
N ALA A 148 -8.91 -2.82 -16.65
CA ALA A 148 -9.35 -4.21 -16.47
C ALA A 148 -10.75 -4.42 -17.06
N ASP A 149 -10.95 -5.59 -17.70
CA ASP A 149 -12.24 -5.96 -18.29
C ASP A 149 -13.29 -6.19 -17.18
N PRO A 150 -14.41 -5.42 -17.17
CA PRO A 150 -15.51 -5.60 -16.21
C PRO A 150 -16.07 -7.03 -16.19
N ALA A 151 -16.09 -7.73 -17.31
CA ALA A 151 -16.59 -9.09 -17.40
C ALA A 151 -15.72 -10.10 -16.61
N ARG A 152 -14.50 -9.74 -16.23
CA ARG A 152 -13.58 -10.59 -15.46
C ARG A 152 -13.62 -10.34 -13.96
N MET A 153 -14.42 -9.39 -13.47
CA MET A 153 -14.38 -8.98 -12.07
C MET A 153 -14.77 -10.08 -11.09
N ASP A 154 -15.69 -10.98 -11.46
CA ASP A 154 -16.03 -12.12 -10.62
C ASP A 154 -14.84 -13.08 -10.48
N ALA A 155 -14.10 -13.35 -11.56
CA ALA A 155 -12.88 -14.15 -11.53
C ALA A 155 -11.77 -13.47 -10.70
N VAL A 156 -11.65 -12.14 -10.76
CA VAL A 156 -10.71 -11.36 -9.92
C VAL A 156 -11.06 -11.52 -8.45
N ARG A 157 -12.33 -11.33 -8.07
CA ARG A 157 -12.77 -11.48 -6.67
C ARG A 157 -12.62 -12.91 -6.16
N ALA A 158 -12.94 -13.91 -7.00
CA ALA A 158 -12.71 -15.31 -6.66
C ALA A 158 -11.22 -15.59 -6.41
N ARG A 159 -10.35 -15.10 -7.30
CA ARG A 159 -8.90 -15.28 -7.15
C ARG A 159 -8.36 -14.61 -5.88
N LEU A 160 -8.83 -13.42 -5.53
CA LEU A 160 -8.47 -12.74 -4.28
C LEU A 160 -8.84 -13.59 -3.06
N ARG A 161 -10.07 -14.17 -3.01
CA ARG A 161 -10.49 -15.05 -1.91
C ARG A 161 -9.67 -16.33 -1.81
N GLU A 162 -9.31 -16.94 -2.95
CA GLU A 162 -8.41 -18.09 -2.98
C GLU A 162 -7.04 -17.78 -2.35
N LEU A 163 -6.59 -16.54 -2.46
CA LEU A 163 -5.35 -16.06 -1.84
C LEU A 163 -5.53 -15.65 -0.38
N GLY A 164 -6.75 -15.78 0.18
CA GLY A 164 -7.08 -15.33 1.55
C GLY A 164 -7.23 -13.82 1.68
N LEU A 165 -7.44 -13.11 0.57
CA LEU A 165 -7.58 -11.66 0.52
C LEU A 165 -9.04 -11.30 0.25
N GLU A 166 -9.81 -10.98 1.30
CA GLU A 166 -11.20 -10.56 1.12
C GLU A 166 -11.27 -9.26 0.31
N PRO A 167 -12.06 -9.22 -0.80
CA PRO A 167 -12.17 -8.06 -1.66
C PRO A 167 -13.19 -7.04 -1.14
N PHE A 168 -12.75 -5.77 -1.03
CA PHE A 168 -13.58 -4.61 -0.70
C PHE A 168 -13.46 -3.53 -1.78
N ASP A 169 -14.53 -2.79 -2.02
CA ASP A 169 -14.53 -1.61 -2.93
C ASP A 169 -14.17 -0.29 -2.21
N CYS A 170 -13.74 -0.39 -0.96
CA CYS A 170 -13.05 0.62 -0.16
C CYS A 170 -11.91 -0.05 0.62
N LEU A 171 -11.66 0.35 1.85
CA LEU A 171 -10.74 -0.34 2.77
C LEU A 171 -11.50 -1.38 3.60
N SER A 172 -10.76 -2.27 4.28
CA SER A 172 -11.38 -3.27 5.16
C SER A 172 -12.15 -2.61 6.32
N PRO A 173 -13.23 -3.23 6.83
CA PRO A 173 -14.01 -2.67 7.93
C PRO A 173 -13.16 -2.23 9.13
N PRO A 174 -12.20 -3.03 9.65
CA PRO A 174 -11.38 -2.58 10.78
C PRO A 174 -10.54 -1.32 10.47
N LEU A 175 -10.07 -1.16 9.23
CA LEU A 175 -9.31 0.03 8.84
C LEU A 175 -10.23 1.23 8.65
N MET A 176 -11.45 1.03 8.15
CA MET A 176 -12.48 2.09 8.09
C MET A 176 -12.87 2.56 9.49
N ASP A 177 -13.03 1.64 10.45
CA ASP A 177 -13.34 1.97 11.85
C ASP A 177 -12.18 2.77 12.49
N PHE A 178 -10.93 2.39 12.23
CA PHE A 178 -9.76 3.14 12.67
C PHE A 178 -9.76 4.57 12.12
N ILE A 179 -10.01 4.75 10.84
CA ILE A 179 -10.08 6.07 10.18
C ILE A 179 -11.22 6.90 10.79
N ALA A 180 -12.42 6.33 10.90
CA ALA A 180 -13.59 7.00 11.45
C ALA A 180 -13.36 7.42 12.92
N THR A 181 -12.69 6.57 13.70
CA THR A 181 -12.31 6.87 15.09
C THR A 181 -11.39 8.08 15.17
N ASN A 182 -10.41 8.19 14.29
CA ASN A 182 -9.49 9.33 14.25
C ASN A 182 -10.19 10.63 13.78
N VAL A 183 -11.12 10.52 12.82
CA VAL A 183 -11.97 11.64 12.41
C VAL A 183 -12.81 12.14 13.59
N ALA A 184 -13.47 11.25 14.31
CA ALA A 184 -14.30 11.61 15.48
C ALA A 184 -13.48 12.27 16.60
N LYS A 185 -12.25 11.75 16.86
CA LYS A 185 -11.34 12.35 17.83
C LYS A 185 -10.93 13.77 17.42
N ALA A 186 -10.55 13.97 16.16
CA ALA A 186 -10.17 15.28 15.64
C ALA A 186 -11.32 16.30 15.71
N ALA A 187 -12.55 15.86 15.44
CA ALA A 187 -13.76 16.67 15.54
C ALA A 187 -14.28 16.85 16.97
N ARG A 188 -13.63 16.24 17.98
CA ARG A 188 -14.07 16.24 19.40
C ARG A 188 -15.52 15.76 19.58
N VAL A 189 -15.96 14.81 18.77
CA VAL A 189 -17.31 14.23 18.87
C VAL A 189 -17.39 13.41 20.18
N PRO A 190 -18.42 13.68 21.05
CA PRO A 190 -18.63 12.89 22.26
C PRO A 190 -18.92 11.43 21.92
N ARG A 191 -18.39 10.52 22.71
CA ARG A 191 -18.79 9.10 22.62
C ARG A 191 -20.25 8.97 23.04
N ARG A 192 -21.06 8.32 22.23
CA ARG A 192 -22.40 7.90 22.61
C ARG A 192 -22.23 6.61 23.43
N GLU A 193 -22.71 6.65 24.68
CA GLU A 193 -22.82 5.40 25.45
C GLU A 193 -23.90 4.55 24.76
N SER A 194 -23.57 3.29 24.50
CA SER A 194 -24.56 2.33 23.99
C SER A 194 -25.58 2.09 25.10
N ALA A 195 -26.84 2.35 24.76
CA ALA A 195 -27.97 2.00 25.62
C ALA A 195 -28.12 0.48 25.77
#